data_3d5f0df34efdf9aece7f261229f0a37c
#
_entry.id   3d5f0df34efdf9aece7f261229f0a37c
#
_cell.length_a   1.000
_cell.length_b   1.000
_cell.length_c   1.000
_cell.angle_alpha   90.00
_cell.angle_beta   90.00
_cell.angle_gamma   90.00
#
_symmetry.space_group_name_H-M   'P 1'
#
loop_
_entity.id
_entity.type
_entity.pdbx_description
1 polymer ?
#
loop_
_entity_poly.entity_id
_entity_poly.type
_entity_poly.pdbx_seq_one_letter_code
_entity_poly.pdbx_strand_id
1 'polypeptide(L)'
;PALLVEEPRVLPGSAEAAAAGDDRTSFSNLLRLIRPLWAFLLYDIVAMALKVVGVQPPGLWLEAACIAFAAALFWQTLTERSRGAQFARQDLVDFRKVLAANSLSWIGVQTMFVYMIAFVQQRFPELGADASGRMLSTSFLALNAVAAALPALVLLPLARKFDVVKIHSACLASMAAGFAGVFLFAHSPAVLYLLMALMGIGWAAIVSLPFSIMSQRVDPSRIGLYMGVFN
;
A
#
# COMPACT_ATOMS: atom_id res chain seq x y z
N PRO A 1 -28.34 3.23 -3.74
CA PRO A 1 -27.76 3.43 -5.08
C PRO A 1 -27.16 2.16 -5.68
N ALA A 2 -26.75 1.15 -4.87
CA ALA A 2 -26.21 -0.13 -5.34
C ALA A 2 -27.25 -1.02 -6.06
N LEU A 3 -28.54 -0.73 -5.93
CA LEU A 3 -29.64 -1.47 -6.54
C LEU A 3 -29.93 -1.11 -8.02
N LEU A 4 -29.13 -0.20 -8.61
CA LEU A 4 -29.31 0.24 -10.01
C LEU A 4 -28.10 -0.08 -10.91
N VAL A 5 -27.13 -0.86 -10.43
CA VAL A 5 -26.07 -1.40 -11.26
C VAL A 5 -26.55 -2.75 -11.78
N GLU A 6 -27.06 -2.79 -13.02
CA GLU A 6 -27.26 -4.06 -13.71
C GLU A 6 -25.91 -4.77 -13.82
N GLU A 7 -25.81 -5.92 -13.20
CA GLU A 7 -24.64 -6.79 -13.44
C GLU A 7 -24.57 -7.08 -14.94
N PRO A 8 -23.42 -6.90 -15.58
CA PRO A 8 -23.25 -7.27 -16.98
C PRO A 8 -23.61 -8.75 -17.14
N ARG A 9 -24.63 -9.04 -17.99
CA ARG A 9 -25.06 -10.40 -18.28
C ARG A 9 -23.86 -11.18 -18.80
N VAL A 10 -23.43 -12.15 -18.00
CA VAL A 10 -22.39 -13.10 -18.42
C VAL A 10 -22.97 -13.87 -19.63
N LEU A 11 -22.44 -13.62 -20.82
CA LEU A 11 -22.88 -14.31 -22.02
C LEU A 11 -22.60 -15.81 -21.86
N PRO A 12 -23.55 -16.70 -22.28
CA PRO A 12 -23.29 -18.12 -22.31
C PRO A 12 -22.07 -18.41 -23.19
N GLY A 13 -21.06 -19.05 -22.65
CA GLY A 13 -19.76 -19.26 -23.29
C GLY A 13 -18.60 -18.45 -22.63
N SER A 14 -18.87 -17.33 -21.96
CA SER A 14 -17.85 -16.61 -21.21
C SER A 14 -17.51 -17.32 -19.88
N ALA A 15 -18.46 -18.06 -19.30
CA ALA A 15 -18.22 -18.90 -18.14
C ALA A 15 -17.36 -20.14 -18.49
N GLU A 16 -17.55 -20.74 -19.66
CA GLU A 16 -16.69 -21.83 -20.17
C GLU A 16 -15.32 -21.30 -20.59
N ALA A 17 -15.24 -20.12 -21.20
CA ALA A 17 -13.96 -19.47 -21.50
C ALA A 17 -13.24 -19.03 -20.22
N ALA A 18 -13.94 -18.58 -19.18
CA ALA A 18 -13.39 -18.30 -17.87
C ALA A 18 -12.95 -19.58 -17.15
N ALA A 19 -13.71 -20.66 -17.26
CA ALA A 19 -13.34 -21.97 -16.72
C ALA A 19 -12.20 -22.65 -17.50
N ALA A 20 -12.12 -22.45 -18.81
CA ALA A 20 -10.99 -22.91 -19.63
C ALA A 20 -9.74 -22.04 -19.46
N GLY A 21 -9.90 -20.77 -19.07
CA GLY A 21 -8.81 -19.86 -18.67
C GLY A 21 -8.29 -20.10 -17.24
N ASP A 22 -8.94 -20.97 -16.47
CA ASP A 22 -8.51 -21.40 -15.14
C ASP A 22 -7.39 -22.46 -15.19
N ASP A 23 -6.71 -22.55 -16.31
CA ASP A 23 -5.55 -23.41 -16.39
C ASP A 23 -4.40 -22.78 -15.59
N ARG A 24 -4.47 -23.03 -14.27
CA ARG A 24 -3.33 -23.11 -13.39
C ARG A 24 -2.68 -21.76 -13.10
N THR A 25 -3.23 -21.06 -12.16
CA THR A 25 -2.41 -20.27 -11.25
C THR A 25 -1.45 -21.22 -10.55
N SER A 26 -0.48 -21.72 -11.33
CA SER A 26 0.59 -22.52 -10.77
C SER A 26 1.21 -21.73 -9.64
N PHE A 27 1.40 -22.36 -8.49
CA PHE A 27 2.07 -21.75 -7.32
C PHE A 27 3.35 -20.98 -7.71
N SER A 28 4.07 -21.48 -8.73
CA SER A 28 5.24 -20.80 -9.30
C SER A 28 4.91 -19.43 -9.94
N ASN A 29 3.73 -19.29 -10.53
CA ASN A 29 3.30 -18.01 -11.11
C ASN A 29 2.91 -17.02 -10.01
N LEU A 30 2.25 -17.46 -8.95
CA LEU A 30 1.98 -16.64 -7.78
C LEU A 30 3.28 -16.16 -7.13
N LEU A 31 4.25 -17.04 -6.91
CA LEU A 31 5.55 -16.65 -6.38
C LEU A 31 6.24 -15.60 -7.28
N ARG A 32 6.16 -15.74 -8.59
CA ARG A 32 6.71 -14.73 -9.51
C ARG A 32 6.00 -13.38 -9.39
N LEU A 33 4.68 -13.37 -9.18
CA LEU A 33 3.91 -12.13 -9.01
C LEU A 33 4.34 -11.37 -7.76
N ILE A 34 4.48 -12.07 -6.63
CA ILE A 34 4.82 -11.48 -5.33
C ILE A 34 6.33 -11.34 -5.10
N ARG A 35 7.17 -11.47 -6.13
CA ARG A 35 8.63 -11.36 -5.99
C ARG A 35 9.11 -10.18 -5.14
N PRO A 36 8.54 -8.96 -5.24
CA PRO A 36 8.97 -7.84 -4.41
C PRO A 36 8.81 -8.09 -2.91
N LEU A 37 7.91 -8.98 -2.52
CA LEU A 37 7.58 -9.28 -1.12
C LEU A 37 8.30 -10.49 -0.54
N TRP A 38 9.15 -11.18 -1.31
CA TRP A 38 9.83 -12.40 -0.87
C TRP A 38 10.67 -12.22 0.40
N ALA A 39 11.28 -11.05 0.58
CA ALA A 39 12.08 -10.79 1.78
C ALA A 39 11.23 -10.89 3.05
N PHE A 40 10.01 -10.36 3.03
CA PHE A 40 9.08 -10.41 4.17
C PHE A 40 8.57 -11.82 4.43
N LEU A 41 8.16 -12.54 3.36
CA LEU A 41 7.75 -13.94 3.48
C LEU A 41 8.85 -14.83 4.08
N LEU A 42 10.08 -14.68 3.60
CA LEU A 42 11.21 -15.45 4.12
C LEU A 42 11.54 -15.07 5.56
N TYR A 43 11.45 -13.78 5.89
CA TYR A 43 11.62 -13.30 7.26
C TYR A 43 10.60 -13.94 8.19
N ASP A 44 9.31 -13.91 7.83
CA ASP A 44 8.24 -14.47 8.66
C ASP A 44 8.40 -15.98 8.86
N ILE A 45 8.74 -16.73 7.78
CA ILE A 45 8.97 -18.16 7.85
C ILE A 45 10.16 -18.47 8.77
N VAL A 46 11.28 -17.76 8.62
CA VAL A 46 12.49 -17.98 9.43
C VAL A 46 12.24 -17.57 10.88
N ALA A 47 11.65 -16.42 11.12
CA ALA A 47 11.32 -15.92 12.46
C ALA A 47 10.37 -16.88 13.20
N MET A 48 9.35 -17.40 12.49
CA MET A 48 8.44 -18.39 13.04
C MET A 48 9.15 -19.70 13.34
N ALA A 49 9.99 -20.22 12.44
CA ALA A 49 10.75 -21.44 12.66
C ALA A 49 11.69 -21.32 13.86
N LEU A 50 12.43 -20.22 13.98
CA LEU A 50 13.31 -19.94 15.11
C LEU A 50 12.53 -19.89 16.43
N LYS A 51 11.35 -19.25 16.42
CA LYS A 51 10.47 -19.18 17.59
C LYS A 51 9.96 -20.54 18.03
N VAL A 52 9.59 -21.42 17.08
CA VAL A 52 9.15 -22.80 17.37
C VAL A 52 10.28 -23.63 17.97
N VAL A 53 11.52 -23.48 17.48
CA VAL A 53 12.71 -24.18 17.98
C VAL A 53 13.24 -23.56 19.28
N GLY A 54 12.72 -22.42 19.71
CA GLY A 54 13.16 -21.72 20.93
C GLY A 54 14.50 -20.99 20.77
N VAL A 55 14.95 -20.75 19.53
CA VAL A 55 16.18 -20.03 19.24
C VAL A 55 15.87 -18.55 19.04
N GLN A 56 16.55 -17.69 19.78
CA GLN A 56 16.50 -16.24 19.56
C GLN A 56 17.77 -15.81 18.82
N PRO A 57 17.66 -15.20 17.62
CA PRO A 57 18.83 -14.68 16.92
C PRO A 57 19.47 -13.55 17.73
N PRO A 58 20.80 -13.46 17.78
CA PRO A 58 21.47 -12.39 18.51
C PRO A 58 21.32 -11.05 17.80
N GLY A 59 20.83 -10.04 18.51
CA GLY A 59 20.70 -8.67 17.97
C GLY A 59 19.70 -8.53 16.83
N LEU A 60 19.84 -7.49 16.02
CA LEU A 60 18.95 -7.12 14.88
C LEU A 60 19.42 -7.67 13.52
N TRP A 61 20.08 -8.80 13.50
CA TRP A 61 20.70 -9.41 12.39
C TRP A 61 19.73 -9.90 11.33
N LEU A 62 18.58 -10.60 11.80
CA LEU A 62 17.57 -11.10 10.91
C LEU A 62 16.79 -9.95 10.27
N GLU A 63 16.48 -8.91 11.04
CA GLU A 63 15.87 -7.67 10.56
C GLU A 63 16.75 -6.94 9.56
N ALA A 64 18.03 -6.79 9.86
CA ALA A 64 18.98 -6.15 8.94
C ALA A 64 19.11 -6.92 7.62
N ALA A 65 19.16 -8.25 7.67
CA ALA A 65 19.19 -9.10 6.49
C ALA A 65 17.88 -8.97 5.68
N CYS A 66 16.72 -8.95 6.34
CA CYS A 66 15.43 -8.74 5.70
C CYS A 66 15.38 -7.37 5.00
N ILE A 67 15.78 -6.30 5.67
CA ILE A 67 15.79 -4.94 5.11
C ILE A 67 16.71 -4.87 3.90
N ALA A 68 17.92 -5.41 3.99
CA ALA A 68 18.86 -5.40 2.87
C ALA A 68 18.33 -6.19 1.66
N PHE A 69 17.72 -7.35 1.91
CA PHE A 69 17.15 -8.17 0.86
C PHE A 69 15.88 -7.53 0.26
N ALA A 70 15.01 -6.95 1.09
CA ALA A 70 13.84 -6.19 0.62
C ALA A 70 14.28 -5.00 -0.25
N ALA A 71 15.25 -4.21 0.19
CA ALA A 71 15.79 -3.09 -0.57
C ALA A 71 16.33 -3.54 -1.94
N ALA A 72 17.05 -4.67 -2.00
CA ALA A 72 17.55 -5.22 -3.25
C ALA A 72 16.41 -5.66 -4.19
N LEU A 73 15.38 -6.34 -3.67
CA LEU A 73 14.23 -6.78 -4.47
C LEU A 73 13.40 -5.60 -4.98
N PHE A 74 13.16 -4.59 -4.15
CA PHE A 74 12.48 -3.36 -4.57
C PHE A 74 13.28 -2.62 -5.63
N TRP A 75 14.58 -2.44 -5.43
CA TRP A 75 15.45 -1.81 -6.42
C TRP A 75 15.42 -2.54 -7.77
N GLN A 76 15.57 -3.86 -7.76
CA GLN A 76 15.47 -4.68 -8.96
C GLN A 76 14.11 -4.50 -9.66
N THR A 77 13.01 -4.52 -8.88
CA THR A 77 11.65 -4.39 -9.41
C THR A 77 11.41 -3.02 -10.03
N LEU A 78 11.82 -1.94 -9.36
CA LEU A 78 11.62 -0.58 -9.84
C LEU A 78 12.48 -0.25 -11.06
N THR A 79 13.66 -0.86 -11.18
CA THR A 79 14.58 -0.66 -12.31
C THR A 79 14.37 -1.64 -13.46
N GLU A 80 13.53 -2.68 -13.27
CA GLU A 80 13.20 -3.66 -14.31
C GLU A 80 12.57 -2.95 -15.53
N ARG A 81 13.15 -3.18 -16.72
CA ARG A 81 12.66 -2.60 -17.97
C ARG A 81 12.02 -3.69 -18.83
N SER A 82 10.82 -3.41 -19.34
CA SER A 82 10.07 -4.33 -20.22
C SER A 82 10.42 -4.18 -21.71
N ARG A 83 11.66 -3.81 -22.05
CA ARG A 83 12.05 -3.57 -23.46
C ARG A 83 11.86 -4.82 -24.30
N GLY A 84 10.97 -4.75 -25.30
CA GLY A 84 10.79 -5.78 -26.33
C GLY A 84 10.18 -7.11 -25.86
N ALA A 85 9.55 -7.12 -24.71
CA ALA A 85 8.92 -8.33 -24.18
C ALA A 85 7.50 -8.51 -24.74
N GLN A 86 7.07 -9.77 -24.89
CA GLN A 86 5.67 -10.12 -25.16
C GLN A 86 4.75 -9.48 -24.10
N PHE A 87 3.54 -9.11 -24.47
CA PHE A 87 2.56 -8.43 -23.62
C PHE A 87 2.46 -9.02 -22.19
N ALA A 88 2.39 -10.35 -22.07
CA ALA A 88 2.30 -11.04 -20.78
C ALA A 88 3.48 -10.76 -19.80
N ARG A 89 4.66 -10.41 -20.33
CA ARG A 89 5.82 -10.05 -19.48
C ARG A 89 5.76 -8.58 -19.07
N GLN A 90 5.18 -7.73 -19.89
CA GLN A 90 5.01 -6.32 -19.58
C GLN A 90 4.01 -6.13 -18.43
N ASP A 91 2.86 -6.81 -18.49
CA ASP A 91 1.86 -6.82 -17.43
C ASP A 91 2.45 -7.25 -16.08
N LEU A 92 3.27 -8.31 -16.11
CA LEU A 92 3.94 -8.83 -14.91
C LEU A 92 4.90 -7.79 -14.31
N VAL A 93 5.67 -7.09 -15.13
CA VAL A 93 6.60 -6.05 -14.67
C VAL A 93 5.83 -4.86 -14.12
N ASP A 94 4.80 -4.41 -14.81
CA ASP A 94 4.00 -3.26 -14.40
C ASP A 94 3.23 -3.56 -13.11
N PHE A 95 2.64 -4.77 -12.99
CA PHE A 95 2.01 -5.23 -11.75
C PHE A 95 2.97 -5.21 -10.56
N ARG A 96 4.18 -5.78 -10.72
CA ARG A 96 5.18 -5.81 -9.65
C ARG A 96 5.62 -4.42 -9.20
N LYS A 97 5.71 -3.46 -10.12
CA LYS A 97 6.04 -2.07 -9.79
C LYS A 97 4.95 -1.42 -8.95
N VAL A 98 3.68 -1.61 -9.34
CA VAL A 98 2.54 -1.09 -8.58
C VAL A 98 2.48 -1.75 -7.21
N LEU A 99 2.65 -3.08 -7.15
CA LEU A 99 2.68 -3.84 -5.89
C LEU A 99 3.81 -3.34 -4.97
N ALA A 100 5.03 -3.18 -5.49
CA ALA A 100 6.18 -2.70 -4.73
C ALA A 100 5.95 -1.28 -4.19
N ALA A 101 5.49 -0.36 -5.03
CA ALA A 101 5.21 1.02 -4.62
C ALA A 101 4.12 1.08 -3.55
N ASN A 102 3.05 0.31 -3.72
CA ASN A 102 1.96 0.22 -2.74
C ASN A 102 2.44 -0.37 -1.40
N SER A 103 3.21 -1.45 -1.44
CA SER A 103 3.76 -2.08 -0.23
C SER A 103 4.67 -1.14 0.56
N LEU A 104 5.53 -0.37 -0.11
CA LEU A 104 6.36 0.66 0.54
C LEU A 104 5.49 1.73 1.23
N SER A 105 4.42 2.16 0.56
CA SER A 105 3.47 3.13 1.14
C SER A 105 2.80 2.56 2.39
N TRP A 106 2.37 1.28 2.34
CA TRP A 106 1.75 0.60 3.48
C TRP A 106 2.70 0.42 4.66
N ILE A 107 3.99 0.13 4.43
CA ILE A 107 4.99 0.07 5.51
C ILE A 107 5.04 1.40 6.26
N GLY A 108 5.11 2.53 5.55
CA GLY A 108 5.11 3.86 6.17
C GLY A 108 3.84 4.15 6.98
N VAL A 109 2.68 3.81 6.41
CA VAL A 109 1.37 4.01 7.07
C VAL A 109 1.22 3.13 8.30
N GLN A 110 1.57 1.85 8.21
CA GLN A 110 1.49 0.94 9.35
C GLN A 110 2.42 1.34 10.49
N THR A 111 3.62 1.80 10.16
CA THR A 111 4.55 2.36 11.14
C THR A 111 3.92 3.55 11.88
N MET A 112 3.25 4.45 11.15
CA MET A 112 2.51 5.55 11.77
C MET A 112 1.40 5.06 12.70
N PHE A 113 0.55 4.13 12.26
CA PHE A 113 -0.55 3.63 13.08
C PHE A 113 -0.06 2.99 14.38
N VAL A 114 1.04 2.25 14.33
CA VAL A 114 1.61 1.56 15.50
C VAL A 114 2.31 2.53 16.46
N TYR A 115 3.10 3.46 15.94
CA TYR A 115 4.00 4.28 16.77
C TYR A 115 3.46 5.67 17.12
N MET A 116 2.33 6.11 16.55
CA MET A 116 1.82 7.45 16.81
C MET A 116 1.47 7.69 18.28
N ILE A 117 0.98 6.67 19.01
CA ILE A 117 0.69 6.82 20.44
C ILE A 117 1.98 7.08 21.24
N ALA A 118 3.04 6.33 20.95
CA ALA A 118 4.35 6.53 21.60
C ALA A 118 4.92 7.91 21.25
N PHE A 119 4.77 8.37 20.02
CA PHE A 119 5.16 9.72 19.62
C PHE A 119 4.41 10.79 20.42
N VAL A 120 3.08 10.68 20.56
CA VAL A 120 2.26 11.63 21.32
C VAL A 120 2.71 11.67 22.79
N GLN A 121 2.92 10.51 23.41
CA GLN A 121 3.38 10.42 24.80
C GLN A 121 4.79 11.01 25.02
N GLN A 122 5.69 10.83 24.07
CA GLN A 122 7.03 11.40 24.14
C GLN A 122 7.06 12.91 23.86
N ARG A 123 6.20 13.38 22.95
CA ARG A 123 6.18 14.78 22.52
C ARG A 123 5.42 15.69 23.46
N PHE A 124 4.42 15.15 24.16
CA PHE A 124 3.53 15.84 25.09
C PHE A 124 3.50 15.09 26.43
N PRO A 125 4.63 15.00 27.14
CA PRO A 125 4.76 14.20 28.36
C PRO A 125 3.88 14.69 29.51
N GLU A 126 3.42 15.94 29.45
CA GLU A 126 2.49 16.52 30.40
C GLU A 126 1.05 16.00 30.28
N LEU A 127 0.72 15.32 29.20
CA LEU A 127 -0.61 14.76 29.00
C LEU A 127 -0.76 13.42 29.73
N GLY A 128 -1.80 13.29 30.54
CA GLY A 128 -2.22 11.99 31.05
C GLY A 128 -2.69 11.03 29.98
N ALA A 129 -2.84 9.75 30.30
CA ALA A 129 -3.20 8.70 29.37
C ALA A 129 -4.48 9.01 28.56
N ASP A 130 -5.53 9.49 29.24
CA ASP A 130 -6.81 9.85 28.60
C ASP A 130 -6.68 11.02 27.62
N ALA A 131 -5.89 12.04 27.97
CA ALA A 131 -5.66 13.19 27.10
C ALA A 131 -4.82 12.81 25.87
N SER A 132 -3.81 11.97 26.05
CA SER A 132 -3.02 11.40 24.95
C SER A 132 -3.90 10.55 24.02
N GLY A 133 -4.79 9.72 24.55
CA GLY A 133 -5.75 8.93 23.79
C GLY A 133 -6.72 9.79 22.98
N ARG A 134 -7.28 10.86 23.58
CA ARG A 134 -8.14 11.82 22.87
C ARG A 134 -7.38 12.55 21.75
N MET A 135 -6.15 12.98 22.03
CA MET A 135 -5.31 13.64 21.03
C MET A 135 -5.02 12.72 19.84
N LEU A 136 -4.69 11.45 20.11
CA LEU A 136 -4.48 10.43 19.08
C LEU A 136 -5.74 10.23 18.24
N SER A 137 -6.90 10.04 18.89
CA SER A 137 -8.18 9.82 18.21
C SER A 137 -8.56 11.02 17.33
N THR A 138 -8.38 12.25 17.82
CA THR A 138 -8.64 13.47 17.05
C THR A 138 -7.67 13.59 15.87
N SER A 139 -6.42 13.21 16.05
CA SER A 139 -5.41 13.19 14.98
C SER A 139 -5.83 12.24 13.85
N PHE A 140 -6.23 11.01 14.19
CA PHE A 140 -6.73 10.06 13.20
C PHE A 140 -8.09 10.46 12.62
N LEU A 141 -8.95 11.13 13.39
CA LEU A 141 -10.19 11.69 12.85
C LEU A 141 -9.88 12.73 11.76
N ALA A 142 -8.94 13.64 11.99
CA ALA A 142 -8.52 14.65 11.02
C ALA A 142 -7.98 14.00 9.72
N LEU A 143 -7.11 13.00 9.85
CA LEU A 143 -6.56 12.23 8.73
C LEU A 143 -7.67 11.53 7.95
N ASN A 144 -8.56 10.80 8.63
CA ASN A 144 -9.61 10.01 7.99
C ASN A 144 -10.74 10.88 7.41
N ALA A 145 -11.05 12.04 8.01
CA ALA A 145 -12.04 12.98 7.46
C ALA A 145 -11.60 13.50 6.08
N VAL A 146 -10.31 13.88 5.95
CA VAL A 146 -9.74 14.27 4.64
C VAL A 146 -9.74 13.08 3.68
N ALA A 147 -9.31 11.92 4.14
CA ALA A 147 -9.24 10.73 3.31
C ALA A 147 -10.61 10.25 2.80
N ALA A 148 -11.66 10.40 3.57
CA ALA A 148 -13.02 10.04 3.18
C ALA A 148 -13.60 11.00 2.12
N ALA A 149 -13.33 12.30 2.27
CA ALA A 149 -13.89 13.33 1.38
C ALA A 149 -13.12 13.42 0.05
N LEU A 150 -11.81 13.28 0.08
CA LEU A 150 -10.94 13.61 -1.05
C LEU A 150 -11.14 12.75 -2.30
N PRO A 151 -11.35 11.42 -2.23
CA PRO A 151 -11.52 10.58 -3.42
C PRO A 151 -12.65 11.05 -4.32
N ALA A 152 -13.82 11.31 -3.76
CA ALA A 152 -15.00 11.72 -4.52
C ALA A 152 -14.92 13.18 -4.99
N LEU A 153 -14.44 14.08 -4.14
CA LEU A 153 -14.49 15.52 -4.41
C LEU A 153 -13.33 16.01 -5.28
N VAL A 154 -12.17 15.37 -5.17
CA VAL A 154 -10.94 15.88 -5.79
C VAL A 154 -10.25 14.83 -6.65
N LEU A 155 -9.95 13.62 -6.12
CA LEU A 155 -9.12 12.66 -6.84
C LEU A 155 -9.81 12.12 -8.09
N LEU A 156 -11.09 11.82 -8.03
CA LEU A 156 -11.85 11.33 -9.18
C LEU A 156 -11.97 12.36 -10.31
N PRO A 157 -12.33 13.64 -10.06
CA PRO A 157 -12.27 14.70 -11.07
C PRO A 157 -10.87 14.92 -11.64
N LEU A 158 -9.84 14.88 -10.79
CA LEU A 158 -8.45 15.05 -11.23
C LEU A 158 -7.98 13.89 -12.11
N ALA A 159 -8.31 12.66 -11.74
CA ALA A 159 -7.95 11.44 -12.47
C ALA A 159 -8.56 11.38 -13.89
N ARG A 160 -9.63 12.14 -14.14
CA ARG A 160 -10.20 12.32 -15.50
C ARG A 160 -9.44 13.29 -16.36
N LYS A 161 -8.63 14.17 -15.77
CA LYS A 161 -7.91 15.24 -16.47
C LYS A 161 -6.41 15.01 -16.55
N PHE A 162 -5.86 14.31 -15.57
CA PHE A 162 -4.41 14.12 -15.41
C PHE A 162 -4.08 12.64 -15.26
N ASP A 163 -2.84 12.31 -15.48
CA ASP A 163 -2.30 10.97 -15.27
C ASP A 163 -2.42 10.54 -13.80
N VAL A 164 -3.07 9.39 -13.57
CA VAL A 164 -3.38 8.88 -12.21
C VAL A 164 -2.11 8.61 -11.40
N VAL A 165 -1.02 8.19 -12.07
CA VAL A 165 0.26 7.92 -11.40
C VAL A 165 0.88 9.21 -10.87
N LYS A 166 0.77 10.31 -11.63
CA LYS A 166 1.27 11.63 -11.20
C LYS A 166 0.46 12.14 -10.00
N ILE A 167 -0.86 11.98 -10.03
CA ILE A 167 -1.73 12.36 -8.91
C ILE A 167 -1.36 11.54 -7.66
N HIS A 168 -1.26 10.22 -7.80
CA HIS A 168 -0.85 9.34 -6.71
C HIS A 168 0.50 9.76 -6.13
N SER A 169 1.49 10.01 -6.98
CA SER A 169 2.82 10.45 -6.55
C SER A 169 2.79 11.79 -5.81
N ALA A 170 1.98 12.75 -6.27
CA ALA A 170 1.82 14.05 -5.61
C ALA A 170 1.16 13.90 -4.23
N CYS A 171 0.15 13.03 -4.10
CA CYS A 171 -0.49 12.72 -2.83
C CYS A 171 0.48 12.03 -1.85
N LEU A 172 1.31 11.10 -2.33
CA LEU A 172 2.35 10.48 -1.52
C LEU A 172 3.42 11.48 -1.07
N ALA A 173 3.81 12.42 -1.95
CA ALA A 173 4.73 13.50 -1.58
C ALA A 173 4.13 14.41 -0.49
N SER A 174 2.83 14.72 -0.57
CA SER A 174 2.10 15.43 0.49
C SER A 174 2.14 14.68 1.82
N MET A 175 1.94 13.36 1.79
CA MET A 175 2.02 12.52 2.99
C MET A 175 3.43 12.48 3.57
N ALA A 176 4.46 12.36 2.72
CA ALA A 176 5.85 12.40 3.16
C ALA A 176 6.21 13.76 3.79
N ALA A 177 5.73 14.86 3.22
CA ALA A 177 5.86 16.20 3.81
C ALA A 177 5.13 16.29 5.16
N GLY A 178 3.95 15.66 5.29
CA GLY A 178 3.22 15.54 6.54
C GLY A 178 4.01 14.79 7.62
N PHE A 179 4.61 13.64 7.28
CA PHE A 179 5.48 12.89 8.20
C PHE A 179 6.68 13.72 8.67
N ALA A 180 7.39 14.36 7.73
CA ALA A 180 8.49 15.26 8.07
C ALA A 180 8.02 16.43 8.95
N GLY A 181 6.85 17.00 8.63
CA GLY A 181 6.23 18.06 9.41
C GLY A 181 5.89 17.63 10.82
N VAL A 182 5.33 16.43 11.03
CA VAL A 182 5.05 15.87 12.36
C VAL A 182 6.34 15.76 13.17
N PHE A 183 7.38 15.23 12.58
CA PHE A 183 8.67 15.10 13.26
C PHE A 183 9.27 16.46 13.66
N LEU A 184 9.23 17.44 12.75
CA LEU A 184 9.90 18.72 12.91
C LEU A 184 9.07 19.76 13.69
N PHE A 185 7.76 19.80 13.50
CA PHE A 185 6.92 20.94 13.87
C PHE A 185 5.74 20.60 14.79
N ALA A 186 5.48 19.33 15.11
CA ALA A 186 4.36 18.96 15.98
C ALA A 186 4.63 19.31 17.46
N HIS A 187 4.69 20.61 17.78
CA HIS A 187 4.90 21.13 19.13
C HIS A 187 3.59 21.55 19.83
N SER A 188 2.45 21.46 19.14
CA SER A 188 1.13 21.71 19.71
C SER A 188 0.09 20.78 19.09
N PRO A 189 -1.03 20.51 19.79
CA PRO A 189 -2.12 19.70 19.27
C PRO A 189 -2.65 20.19 17.92
N ALA A 190 -2.84 21.50 17.76
CA ALA A 190 -3.37 22.08 16.54
C ALA A 190 -2.46 21.81 15.33
N VAL A 191 -1.15 21.95 15.49
CA VAL A 191 -0.17 21.66 14.43
C VAL A 191 -0.18 20.18 14.08
N LEU A 192 -0.26 19.29 15.09
CA LEU A 192 -0.37 17.85 14.84
C LEU A 192 -1.62 17.53 14.03
N TYR A 193 -2.78 18.09 14.38
CA TYR A 193 -4.03 17.83 13.65
C TYR A 193 -3.98 18.32 12.20
N LEU A 194 -3.39 19.48 11.95
CA LEU A 194 -3.20 20.00 10.59
C LEU A 194 -2.27 19.11 9.77
N LEU A 195 -1.19 18.63 10.35
CA LEU A 195 -0.26 17.73 9.67
C LEU A 195 -0.89 16.36 9.40
N MET A 196 -1.69 15.85 10.33
CA MET A 196 -2.45 14.63 10.12
C MET A 196 -3.52 14.79 9.01
N ALA A 197 -4.18 15.94 8.93
CA ALA A 197 -5.07 16.26 7.82
C ALA A 197 -4.33 16.30 6.47
N LEU A 198 -3.12 16.89 6.44
CA LEU A 198 -2.25 16.88 5.26
C LEU A 198 -1.87 15.44 4.85
N MET A 199 -1.54 14.59 5.81
CA MET A 199 -1.26 13.18 5.57
C MET A 199 -2.48 12.42 5.08
N GLY A 200 -3.70 12.85 5.42
CA GLY A 200 -4.97 12.33 4.93
C GLY A 200 -5.09 12.38 3.40
N ILE A 201 -4.42 13.32 2.74
CA ILE A 201 -4.35 13.40 1.26
C ILE A 201 -3.67 12.15 0.69
N GLY A 202 -2.51 11.79 1.24
CA GLY A 202 -1.81 10.58 0.81
C GLY A 202 -2.55 9.30 1.18
N TRP A 203 -3.17 9.27 2.37
CA TRP A 203 -4.00 8.15 2.80
C TRP A 203 -5.17 7.91 1.85
N ALA A 204 -5.89 8.96 1.43
CA ALA A 204 -6.92 8.88 0.41
C ALA A 204 -6.43 8.23 -0.88
N ALA A 205 -5.24 8.64 -1.34
CA ALA A 205 -4.65 8.12 -2.56
C ALA A 205 -4.20 6.67 -2.43
N ILE A 206 -3.63 6.26 -1.29
CA ILE A 206 -3.17 4.87 -1.04
C ILE A 206 -4.35 3.90 -1.07
N VAL A 207 -5.49 4.26 -0.50
CA VAL A 207 -6.65 3.35 -0.45
C VAL A 207 -7.50 3.36 -1.73
N SER A 208 -7.37 4.37 -2.61
CA SER A 208 -8.27 4.50 -3.75
C SER A 208 -7.61 4.35 -5.13
N LEU A 209 -6.41 4.88 -5.33
CA LEU A 209 -5.80 4.96 -6.66
C LEU A 209 -5.03 3.71 -7.13
N PRO A 210 -4.39 2.89 -6.28
CA PRO A 210 -3.58 1.76 -6.74
C PRO A 210 -4.38 0.73 -7.52
N PHE A 211 -5.63 0.46 -7.13
CA PHE A 211 -6.52 -0.42 -7.87
C PHE A 211 -6.83 0.11 -9.28
N SER A 212 -7.07 1.43 -9.39
CA SER A 212 -7.27 2.08 -10.70
C SER A 212 -6.01 2.06 -11.56
N ILE A 213 -4.85 2.30 -10.96
CA ILE A 213 -3.56 2.25 -11.66
C ILE A 213 -3.31 0.83 -12.16
N MET A 214 -3.55 -0.18 -11.33
CA MET A 214 -3.33 -1.57 -11.67
C MET A 214 -4.27 -2.01 -12.79
N SER A 215 -5.58 -1.70 -12.70
CA SER A 215 -6.57 -2.11 -13.72
C SER A 215 -6.28 -1.55 -15.11
N GLN A 216 -5.54 -0.44 -15.20
CA GLN A 216 -5.11 0.15 -16.47
C GLN A 216 -3.80 -0.45 -17.02
N ARG A 217 -3.10 -1.28 -16.24
CA ARG A 217 -1.77 -1.79 -16.54
C ARG A 217 -1.69 -3.29 -16.75
N VAL A 218 -2.76 -4.02 -16.44
CA VAL A 218 -2.81 -5.48 -16.55
C VAL A 218 -3.86 -5.90 -17.58
N ASP A 219 -3.69 -7.11 -18.13
CA ASP A 219 -4.65 -7.69 -19.07
C ASP A 219 -6.04 -7.82 -18.41
N PRO A 220 -7.10 -7.24 -19.01
CA PRO A 220 -8.46 -7.35 -18.49
C PRO A 220 -8.96 -8.78 -18.27
N SER A 221 -8.50 -9.74 -19.08
CA SER A 221 -8.87 -11.16 -18.95
C SER A 221 -8.31 -11.81 -17.66
N ARG A 222 -7.28 -11.22 -17.06
CA ARG A 222 -6.59 -11.72 -15.85
C ARG A 222 -6.74 -10.79 -14.65
N ILE A 223 -7.60 -9.78 -14.74
CA ILE A 223 -7.74 -8.74 -13.71
C ILE A 223 -8.12 -9.33 -12.34
N GLY A 224 -8.96 -10.37 -12.32
CA GLY A 224 -9.37 -11.04 -11.08
C GLY A 224 -8.18 -11.63 -10.31
N LEU A 225 -7.24 -12.28 -11.02
CA LEU A 225 -6.02 -12.82 -10.44
C LEU A 225 -5.14 -11.70 -9.84
N TYR A 226 -4.89 -10.66 -10.64
CA TYR A 226 -4.05 -9.54 -10.19
C TYR A 226 -4.68 -8.79 -9.01
N MET A 227 -6.01 -8.57 -9.04
CA MET A 227 -6.74 -7.96 -7.92
C MET A 227 -6.69 -8.82 -6.65
N GLY A 228 -6.84 -10.14 -6.78
CA GLY A 228 -6.77 -11.06 -5.65
C GLY A 228 -5.38 -11.10 -5.00
N VAL A 229 -4.31 -11.06 -5.80
CA VAL A 229 -2.93 -11.02 -5.29
C VAL A 229 -2.56 -9.65 -4.70
N PHE A 230 -3.15 -8.58 -5.23
CA PHE A 230 -2.86 -7.22 -4.80
C PHE A 230 -3.52 -6.87 -3.45
N ASN A 231 -4.69 -7.44 -3.15
CA ASN A 231 -5.47 -7.17 -1.94
C ASN A 231 -5.06 -8.09 -0.78
#